data_c911e791124bb16ebf462aeaa6c2de25
#
_entry.id   c911e791124bb16ebf462aeaa6c2de25
#
_cell.length_a   1.000
_cell.length_b   1.000
_cell.length_c   1.000
_cell.angle_alpha   90.00
_cell.angle_beta   90.00
_cell.angle_gamma   90.00
#
_symmetry.space_group_name_H-M   'P 1'
#
loop_
_entity.id
_entity.type
_entity.pdbx_description
1 polymer ?
#
loop_
_entity_poly.entity_id
_entity_poly.type
_entity_poly.pdbx_seq_one_letter_code
_entity_poly.pdbx_strand_id
1 'polypeptide(L)'
;SGRRGGPLREDEDDVALNQSFVAWNPYRAGDDHVTLRAGRQELEFGLSRLLSTREGLNTRQSFDGLRSFGRLGRWNYNTTLVRPVETLPGAFDDRAEAGGRYGGASVWTANPLLPAGNTTVYANHRRKRDVPFDIGRGTDLRNTFGIRFWSVNPALDYNWEGGVQRGNFEGLAIRAWYFASDTGYTFAGRAGRPRLGLRVDATSGDRDPNDGELNTFNALFASTAYSGLAGQLGPANANDVAPSLSFSPRPNLRVTLGAIGFWRMSPDDGIYSATGSLRRDGQSSSARHIGNQFTAQLV
;
A
#
# COMPACT_ATOMS: atom_id res chain seq x y z
N SER A 1 -15.35 -23.01 -8.43
CA SER A 1 -15.48 -21.56 -8.56
C SER A 1 -16.07 -21.21 -9.91
N GLY A 2 -17.20 -20.45 -9.94
CA GLY A 2 -17.90 -20.12 -11.19
C GLY A 2 -17.33 -18.92 -11.95
N ARG A 3 -16.04 -18.61 -11.80
CA ARG A 3 -15.38 -17.47 -12.46
C ARG A 3 -15.05 -17.85 -13.92
N ARG A 4 -15.47 -17.03 -14.88
CA ARG A 4 -15.03 -17.19 -16.28
C ARG A 4 -13.51 -16.93 -16.33
N GLY A 5 -12.72 -17.93 -16.75
CA GLY A 5 -11.26 -17.88 -16.81
C GLY A 5 -10.54 -18.65 -15.69
N GLY A 6 -11.25 -19.33 -14.80
CA GLY A 6 -10.67 -20.11 -13.70
C GLY A 6 -10.22 -19.25 -12.51
N PRO A 7 -9.66 -19.88 -11.46
CA PRO A 7 -9.13 -19.19 -10.31
C PRO A 7 -7.89 -18.37 -10.68
N LEU A 8 -7.68 -17.23 -9.99
CA LEU A 8 -6.44 -16.48 -10.06
C LEU A 8 -5.42 -17.14 -9.11
N ARG A 9 -4.12 -16.85 -9.29
CA ARG A 9 -3.05 -17.36 -8.41
C ARG A 9 -3.24 -16.95 -6.95
N GLU A 10 -3.92 -15.84 -6.69
CA GLU A 10 -4.29 -15.37 -5.36
C GLU A 10 -5.51 -16.07 -4.75
N ASP A 11 -6.19 -16.95 -5.49
CA ASP A 11 -7.39 -17.65 -5.05
C ASP A 11 -7.10 -19.08 -4.56
N GLU A 12 -5.94 -19.66 -4.91
CA GLU A 12 -5.60 -21.07 -4.64
C GLU A 12 -4.20 -21.18 -4.01
N ASP A 13 -4.14 -21.85 -2.88
CA ASP A 13 -2.94 -22.26 -2.19
C ASP A 13 -3.32 -23.36 -1.19
N ASP A 14 -2.76 -24.54 -1.32
CA ASP A 14 -3.11 -25.66 -0.44
C ASP A 14 -2.56 -25.46 0.96
N VAL A 15 -1.25 -25.17 1.08
CA VAL A 15 -0.57 -24.90 2.34
C VAL A 15 0.63 -23.97 2.12
N ALA A 16 0.56 -22.77 2.63
CA ALA A 16 1.64 -21.79 2.57
C ALA A 16 2.45 -21.68 3.85
N LEU A 17 3.75 -21.47 3.72
CA LEU A 17 4.60 -21.02 4.80
C LEU A 17 4.77 -19.50 4.71
N ASN A 18 3.92 -18.75 5.40
CA ASN A 18 3.94 -17.28 5.33
C ASN A 18 5.09 -16.64 6.10
N GLN A 19 5.52 -17.25 7.22
CA GLN A 19 6.62 -16.73 8.03
C GLN A 19 7.49 -17.89 8.59
N SER A 20 8.80 -17.76 8.35
CA SER A 20 9.84 -18.61 8.94
C SER A 20 11.15 -17.85 8.97
N PHE A 21 11.56 -17.35 10.12
CA PHE A 21 12.72 -16.49 10.25
C PHE A 21 13.44 -16.71 11.57
N VAL A 22 14.72 -16.30 11.60
CA VAL A 22 15.51 -16.11 12.80
C VAL A 22 15.63 -14.61 13.08
N ALA A 23 15.44 -14.20 14.33
CA ALA A 23 15.65 -12.84 14.79
C ALA A 23 16.76 -12.82 15.86
N TRP A 24 17.67 -11.86 15.73
CA TRP A 24 18.77 -11.65 16.65
C TRP A 24 18.84 -10.20 17.08
N ASN A 25 19.09 -9.95 18.36
CA ASN A 25 19.22 -8.61 18.93
C ASN A 25 20.68 -8.34 19.32
N PRO A 26 21.55 -7.90 18.39
CA PRO A 26 22.96 -7.66 18.65
C PRO A 26 23.24 -6.49 19.60
N TYR A 27 22.27 -5.58 19.75
CA TYR A 27 22.43 -4.41 20.60
C TYR A 27 21.14 -4.08 21.34
N ARG A 28 21.27 -3.84 22.65
CA ARG A 28 20.22 -3.33 23.52
C ARG A 28 20.79 -2.54 24.69
N ALA A 29 20.34 -1.28 24.83
CA ALA A 29 20.72 -0.37 25.92
C ALA A 29 19.55 0.55 26.27
N GLY A 30 18.86 0.27 27.38
CA GLY A 30 17.60 0.94 27.72
C GLY A 30 16.53 0.70 26.63
N ASP A 31 16.02 1.80 26.07
CA ASP A 31 15.06 1.76 24.96
C ASP A 31 15.73 1.51 23.59
N ASP A 32 17.03 1.77 23.49
CA ASP A 32 17.76 1.58 22.25
C ASP A 32 17.99 0.11 21.96
N HIS A 33 17.70 -0.31 20.75
CA HIS A 33 17.89 -1.67 20.30
C HIS A 33 18.04 -1.78 18.79
N VAL A 34 18.73 -2.83 18.37
CA VAL A 34 18.85 -3.25 16.97
C VAL A 34 18.38 -4.70 16.87
N THR A 35 17.43 -4.96 16.00
CA THR A 35 17.00 -6.31 15.67
C THR A 35 17.36 -6.61 14.22
N LEU A 36 18.04 -7.74 14.01
CA LEU A 36 18.29 -8.31 12.69
C LEU A 36 17.39 -9.52 12.50
N ARG A 37 16.75 -9.62 11.35
CA ARG A 37 15.88 -10.75 11.00
C ARG A 37 16.27 -11.29 9.63
N ALA A 38 16.37 -12.62 9.53
CA ALA A 38 16.69 -13.33 8.30
C ALA A 38 15.70 -14.46 8.07
N GLY A 39 15.16 -14.59 6.87
CA GLY A 39 14.19 -15.62 6.49
C GLY A 39 12.96 -15.08 5.81
N ARG A 40 11.92 -15.93 5.72
CA ARG A 40 10.60 -15.56 5.19
C ARG A 40 9.82 -14.76 6.21
N GLN A 41 9.30 -13.62 5.80
CA GLN A 41 8.63 -12.68 6.69
C GLN A 41 7.59 -11.83 5.95
N GLU A 42 6.58 -11.39 6.66
CA GLU A 42 5.61 -10.41 6.20
C GLU A 42 6.13 -9.00 6.49
N LEU A 43 5.85 -8.07 5.59
CA LEU A 43 6.24 -6.67 5.70
C LEU A 43 5.02 -5.76 5.54
N GLU A 44 4.96 -4.74 6.38
CA GLU A 44 3.93 -3.72 6.31
C GLU A 44 4.56 -2.34 6.55
N PHE A 45 4.01 -1.31 5.90
CA PHE A 45 4.43 0.07 6.07
C PHE A 45 3.24 1.02 6.07
N GLY A 46 3.19 1.86 7.11
CA GLY A 46 2.20 2.93 7.22
C GLY A 46 0.76 2.42 7.31
N LEU A 47 -0.10 2.91 6.42
CA LEU A 47 -1.48 2.44 6.23
C LEU A 47 -1.60 1.45 5.07
N SER A 48 -0.54 0.67 4.81
CA SER A 48 -0.52 -0.36 3.76
C SER A 48 -0.73 0.17 2.33
N ARG A 49 -0.40 1.44 2.10
CA ARG A 49 -0.50 2.11 0.78
C ARG A 49 0.53 1.60 -0.22
N LEU A 50 1.75 1.35 0.25
CA LEU A 50 2.88 0.91 -0.58
C LEU A 50 3.30 -0.53 -0.30
N LEU A 51 3.19 -0.96 0.94
CA LEU A 51 3.66 -2.26 1.41
C LEU A 51 2.66 -2.83 2.42
N SER A 52 2.12 -4.00 2.12
CA SER A 52 1.08 -4.68 2.89
C SER A 52 1.25 -6.18 2.86
N THR A 53 0.78 -6.84 3.89
CA THR A 53 0.61 -8.30 3.95
C THR A 53 -0.52 -8.81 3.06
N ARG A 54 -1.33 -7.91 2.48
CA ARG A 54 -2.52 -8.22 1.66
C ARG A 54 -3.56 -9.06 2.40
N GLU A 55 -3.85 -8.68 3.63
CA GLU A 55 -4.96 -9.30 4.38
C GLU A 55 -6.28 -9.24 3.62
N GLY A 56 -7.09 -10.30 3.73
CA GLY A 56 -8.39 -10.43 3.04
C GLY A 56 -8.33 -11.14 1.69
N LEU A 57 -7.14 -11.48 1.19
CA LEU A 57 -6.96 -12.48 0.13
C LEU A 57 -6.69 -13.86 0.74
N ASN A 58 -6.94 -14.93 -0.02
CA ASN A 58 -6.60 -16.29 0.41
C ASN A 58 -5.09 -16.46 0.59
N THR A 59 -4.30 -15.71 -0.19
CA THR A 59 -2.84 -15.75 -0.13
C THR A 59 -2.28 -14.43 0.37
N ARG A 60 -1.42 -14.47 1.39
CA ARG A 60 -0.75 -13.31 1.97
C ARG A 60 0.56 -13.03 1.23
N GLN A 61 0.98 -11.77 1.22
CA GLN A 61 2.26 -11.38 0.64
C GLN A 61 3.40 -11.60 1.64
N SER A 62 4.29 -12.53 1.32
CA SER A 62 5.52 -12.79 2.06
C SER A 62 6.77 -12.37 1.28
N PHE A 63 7.89 -12.26 2.00
CA PHE A 63 9.17 -11.85 1.46
C PHE A 63 10.30 -12.68 2.07
N ASP A 64 11.24 -13.15 1.24
CA ASP A 64 12.43 -13.87 1.67
C ASP A 64 13.63 -12.93 1.71
N GLY A 65 14.33 -12.80 2.84
CA GLY A 65 15.55 -12.01 2.94
C GLY A 65 15.85 -11.43 4.31
N LEU A 66 16.44 -10.23 4.33
CA LEU A 66 17.00 -9.60 5.52
C LEU A 66 16.24 -8.34 5.88
N ARG A 67 16.05 -8.12 7.17
CA ARG A 67 15.51 -6.90 7.75
C ARG A 67 16.30 -6.49 8.97
N SER A 68 16.58 -5.19 9.11
CA SER A 68 17.09 -4.57 10.32
C SER A 68 16.12 -3.50 10.79
N PHE A 69 15.76 -3.51 12.05
CA PHE A 69 14.86 -2.51 12.62
C PHE A 69 15.13 -2.28 14.09
N GLY A 70 14.74 -1.13 14.59
CA GLY A 70 14.97 -0.79 15.97
C GLY A 70 14.81 0.68 16.28
N ARG A 71 15.40 1.06 17.42
CA ARG A 71 15.45 2.44 17.92
C ARG A 71 16.88 2.81 18.33
N LEU A 72 17.32 3.99 17.98
CA LEU A 72 18.59 4.59 18.38
C LEU A 72 18.33 6.06 18.79
N GLY A 73 18.40 6.33 20.09
CA GLY A 73 18.00 7.61 20.67
C GLY A 73 16.54 7.96 20.38
N ARG A 74 16.30 9.10 19.75
CA ARG A 74 14.94 9.53 19.34
C ARG A 74 14.45 8.91 18.01
N TRP A 75 15.32 8.23 17.29
CA TRP A 75 15.05 7.76 15.95
C TRP A 75 14.67 6.28 15.94
N ASN A 76 13.55 5.96 15.33
CA ASN A 76 13.22 4.62 14.95
C ASN A 76 13.61 4.40 13.49
N TYR A 77 13.98 3.19 13.12
CA TYR A 77 14.35 2.85 11.77
C TYR A 77 13.88 1.46 11.35
N ASN A 78 13.77 1.26 10.06
CA ASN A 78 13.54 -0.03 9.45
C ASN A 78 14.23 -0.07 8.09
N THR A 79 15.01 -1.11 7.83
CA THR A 79 15.63 -1.37 6.53
C THR A 79 15.38 -2.81 6.11
N THR A 80 15.15 -3.03 4.83
CA THR A 80 14.86 -4.36 4.26
C THR A 80 15.59 -4.56 2.95
N LEU A 81 16.07 -5.80 2.73
CA LEU A 81 16.58 -6.29 1.45
C LEU A 81 16.01 -7.69 1.24
N VAL A 82 15.00 -7.78 0.38
CA VAL A 82 14.19 -9.00 0.27
C VAL A 82 13.79 -9.28 -1.18
N ARG A 83 13.35 -10.51 -1.41
CA ARG A 83 12.68 -10.93 -2.63
C ARG A 83 11.21 -11.23 -2.31
N PRO A 84 10.26 -10.70 -3.08
CA PRO A 84 8.86 -11.10 -2.95
C PRO A 84 8.71 -12.61 -3.15
N VAL A 85 7.80 -13.23 -2.43
CA VAL A 85 7.43 -14.63 -2.62
C VAL A 85 6.31 -14.70 -3.65
N GLU A 86 6.49 -15.55 -4.65
CA GLU A 86 5.46 -15.95 -5.60
C GLU A 86 4.69 -17.11 -5.00
N THR A 87 3.39 -16.93 -4.78
CA THR A 87 2.49 -17.99 -4.32
C THR A 87 2.16 -18.93 -5.45
N LEU A 88 2.25 -20.22 -5.19
CA LEU A 88 1.93 -21.31 -6.10
C LEU A 88 0.82 -22.18 -5.49
N PRO A 89 0.02 -22.89 -6.29
CA PRO A 89 -1.19 -23.56 -5.80
C PRO A 89 -0.96 -24.83 -4.97
N GLY A 90 0.26 -25.33 -4.88
CA GLY A 90 0.59 -26.58 -4.16
C GLY A 90 1.01 -26.35 -2.72
N ALA A 91 1.23 -27.46 -1.98
CA ALA A 91 1.67 -27.39 -0.60
C ALA A 91 3.19 -27.11 -0.50
N PHE A 92 3.59 -26.04 0.17
CA PHE A 92 4.98 -25.63 0.43
C PHE A 92 5.83 -25.42 -0.83
N ASP A 93 5.20 -25.10 -1.97
CA ASP A 93 5.88 -24.89 -3.25
C ASP A 93 6.18 -23.40 -3.53
N ASP A 94 5.77 -22.50 -2.66
CA ASP A 94 6.04 -21.08 -2.71
C ASP A 94 7.53 -20.77 -2.75
N ARG A 95 7.92 -19.91 -3.70
CA ARG A 95 9.32 -19.55 -3.93
C ARG A 95 9.52 -18.06 -4.14
N ALA A 96 10.76 -17.61 -3.95
CA ALA A 96 11.11 -16.22 -4.27
C ALA A 96 10.88 -15.91 -5.75
N GLU A 97 10.14 -14.84 -6.05
CA GLU A 97 9.78 -14.39 -7.41
C GLU A 97 11.04 -14.23 -8.27
N ALA A 98 11.04 -14.84 -9.46
CA ALA A 98 12.18 -14.83 -10.36
C ALA A 98 12.45 -13.41 -10.88
N GLY A 99 13.61 -12.81 -10.45
CA GLY A 99 13.99 -11.44 -10.81
C GLY A 99 13.24 -10.35 -10.04
N GLY A 100 12.32 -10.71 -9.14
CA GLY A 100 11.71 -9.80 -8.18
C GLY A 100 12.71 -9.39 -7.09
N ARG A 101 12.80 -8.08 -6.78
CA ARG A 101 13.62 -7.54 -5.68
C ARG A 101 12.90 -6.37 -5.05
N TYR A 102 13.05 -6.25 -3.74
CA TYR A 102 12.60 -5.09 -2.98
C TYR A 102 13.65 -4.72 -1.94
N GLY A 103 13.98 -3.45 -1.89
CA GLY A 103 14.78 -2.82 -0.85
C GLY A 103 14.01 -1.63 -0.29
N GLY A 104 14.01 -1.47 1.01
CA GLY A 104 13.34 -0.35 1.66
C GLY A 104 14.12 0.15 2.85
N ALA A 105 14.08 1.47 3.06
CA ALA A 105 14.60 2.12 4.26
C ALA A 105 13.61 3.18 4.72
N SER A 106 13.36 3.24 6.01
CA SER A 106 12.56 4.30 6.63
C SER A 106 13.12 4.69 7.99
N VAL A 107 13.01 5.97 8.31
CA VAL A 107 13.37 6.54 9.61
C VAL A 107 12.23 7.43 10.08
N TRP A 108 11.87 7.34 11.36
CA TRP A 108 10.83 8.20 11.92
C TRP A 108 11.14 8.65 13.34
N THR A 109 10.59 9.80 13.70
CA THR A 109 10.70 10.39 15.02
C THR A 109 9.47 11.25 15.33
N ALA A 110 9.26 11.56 16.61
CA ALA A 110 8.25 12.52 17.01
C ALA A 110 8.48 13.89 16.36
N ASN A 111 7.40 14.52 15.93
CA ASN A 111 7.42 15.86 15.33
C ASN A 111 6.80 16.87 16.32
N PRO A 112 7.59 17.81 16.88
CA PRO A 112 7.08 18.76 17.87
C PRO A 112 6.15 19.82 17.28
N LEU A 113 6.12 20.00 15.96
CA LEU A 113 5.27 20.99 15.28
C LEU A 113 3.85 20.49 15.02
N LEU A 114 3.60 19.20 15.19
CA LEU A 114 2.30 18.58 14.95
C LEU A 114 1.74 17.96 16.23
N PRO A 115 0.44 18.10 16.53
CA PRO A 115 -0.18 17.55 17.74
C PRO A 115 0.02 16.03 17.84
N ALA A 116 0.79 15.56 18.83
CA ALA A 116 1.16 14.15 19.01
C ALA A 116 1.69 13.49 17.74
N GLY A 117 2.34 14.27 16.87
CA GLY A 117 2.71 13.87 15.52
C GLY A 117 4.05 13.19 15.44
N ASN A 118 4.19 12.41 14.38
CA ASN A 118 5.42 11.76 13.94
C ASN A 118 5.71 12.13 12.49
N THR A 119 6.99 12.17 12.14
CA THR A 119 7.44 12.30 10.75
C THR A 119 8.24 11.07 10.38
N THR A 120 7.90 10.48 9.25
CA THR A 120 8.65 9.38 8.63
C THR A 120 9.17 9.85 7.27
N VAL A 121 10.44 9.62 6.99
CA VAL A 121 11.01 9.70 5.63
C VAL A 121 11.40 8.30 5.19
N TYR A 122 11.24 8.01 3.90
CA TYR A 122 11.55 6.68 3.39
C TYR A 122 11.97 6.69 1.93
N ALA A 123 12.71 5.64 1.58
CA ALA A 123 13.09 5.30 0.22
C ALA A 123 12.86 3.81 -0.01
N ASN A 124 12.28 3.47 -1.16
CA ASN A 124 12.05 2.10 -1.57
C ASN A 124 12.61 1.88 -2.98
N HIS A 125 13.18 0.72 -3.21
CA HIS A 125 13.60 0.23 -4.51
C HIS A 125 12.83 -1.05 -4.83
N ARG A 126 12.23 -1.13 -6.03
CA ARG A 126 11.58 -2.34 -6.51
C ARG A 126 12.03 -2.67 -7.92
N ARG A 127 12.32 -3.93 -8.16
CA ARG A 127 12.41 -4.51 -9.49
C ARG A 127 11.38 -5.62 -9.62
N LYS A 128 10.55 -5.54 -10.65
CA LYS A 128 9.58 -6.59 -11.00
C LYS A 128 9.54 -6.75 -12.51
N ARG A 129 9.51 -8.02 -12.98
CA ARG A 129 9.35 -8.36 -14.39
C ARG A 129 7.86 -8.48 -14.72
N ASP A 130 7.55 -8.38 -16.00
CA ASP A 130 6.22 -8.63 -16.57
C ASP A 130 5.09 -7.81 -15.90
N VAL A 131 5.38 -6.53 -15.60
CA VAL A 131 4.38 -5.62 -15.04
C VAL A 131 3.53 -5.05 -16.17
N PRO A 132 2.18 -5.17 -16.08
CA PRO A 132 1.30 -4.60 -17.08
C PRO A 132 0.99 -3.14 -16.79
N PHE A 133 1.28 -2.26 -17.74
CA PHE A 133 0.73 -0.90 -17.81
C PHE A 133 -0.07 -0.75 -19.11
N ASP A 134 -0.82 0.32 -19.24
CA ASP A 134 -1.60 0.59 -20.46
C ASP A 134 -0.70 0.71 -21.70
N ILE A 135 0.48 1.27 -21.53
CA ILE A 135 1.54 1.40 -22.53
C ILE A 135 2.21 0.06 -22.92
N GLY A 136 1.96 -1.03 -22.19
CA GLY A 136 2.54 -2.34 -22.46
C GLY A 136 2.96 -3.14 -21.24
N ARG A 137 3.70 -4.23 -21.48
CA ARG A 137 4.26 -5.11 -20.45
C ARG A 137 5.77 -5.05 -20.45
N GLY A 138 6.36 -5.07 -19.24
CA GLY A 138 7.81 -5.05 -19.15
C GLY A 138 8.37 -5.08 -17.75
N THR A 139 9.68 -4.85 -17.67
CA THR A 139 10.40 -4.77 -16.41
C THR A 139 10.26 -3.38 -15.79
N ASP A 140 9.64 -3.30 -14.62
CA ASP A 140 9.52 -2.10 -13.82
C ASP A 140 10.68 -2.02 -12.81
N LEU A 141 11.59 -1.09 -13.03
CA LEU A 141 12.68 -0.75 -12.12
C LEU A 141 12.39 0.62 -11.51
N ARG A 142 11.94 0.65 -10.27
CA ARG A 142 11.34 1.83 -9.65
C ARG A 142 11.92 2.16 -8.28
N ASN A 143 12.27 3.43 -8.08
CA ASN A 143 12.61 4.00 -6.78
C ASN A 143 11.49 4.92 -6.34
N THR A 144 11.07 4.80 -5.09
CA THR A 144 10.04 5.64 -4.46
C THR A 144 10.66 6.38 -3.29
N PHE A 145 10.52 7.69 -3.26
CA PHE A 145 10.96 8.54 -2.15
C PHE A 145 9.73 9.26 -1.59
N GLY A 146 9.57 9.23 -0.28
CA GLY A 146 8.38 9.84 0.32
C GLY A 146 8.57 10.32 1.73
N ILE A 147 7.60 11.11 2.15
CA ILE A 147 7.46 11.64 3.50
C ILE A 147 6.04 11.38 4.01
N ARG A 148 5.93 11.05 5.28
CA ARG A 148 4.65 10.79 5.94
C ARG A 148 4.61 11.52 7.28
N PHE A 149 3.50 12.21 7.54
CA PHE A 149 3.13 12.84 8.80
C PHE A 149 1.94 12.09 9.38
N TRP A 150 2.04 11.63 10.63
CA TRP A 150 0.99 10.81 11.20
C TRP A 150 0.86 10.96 12.72
N SER A 151 -0.34 10.76 13.21
CA SER A 151 -0.67 10.76 14.62
C SER A 151 -1.78 9.74 14.89
N VAL A 152 -1.73 9.17 16.08
CA VAL A 152 -2.77 8.30 16.64
C VAL A 152 -3.46 8.95 17.84
N ASN A 153 -3.51 10.29 17.86
CA ASN A 153 -4.17 11.04 18.92
C ASN A 153 -5.66 10.63 19.01
N PRO A 154 -6.20 10.43 20.24
CA PRO A 154 -7.59 10.00 20.42
C PRO A 154 -8.65 10.98 19.92
N ALA A 155 -8.34 12.26 19.81
CA ALA A 155 -9.26 13.28 19.33
C ALA A 155 -9.08 13.59 17.84
N LEU A 156 -7.83 13.84 17.41
CA LEU A 156 -7.48 14.15 16.03
C LEU A 156 -6.42 13.16 15.56
N ASP A 157 -6.81 12.16 14.80
CA ASP A 157 -5.91 11.25 14.13
C ASP A 157 -5.70 11.69 12.67
N TYR A 158 -4.49 11.53 12.18
CA TYR A 158 -4.18 11.87 10.80
C TYR A 158 -3.02 11.03 10.26
N ASN A 159 -3.00 10.87 8.93
CA ASN A 159 -1.96 10.18 8.20
C ASN A 159 -1.84 10.77 6.80
N TRP A 160 -0.92 11.69 6.63
CA TRP A 160 -0.67 12.40 5.39
C TRP A 160 0.64 11.89 4.79
N GLU A 161 0.61 11.51 3.56
CA GLU A 161 1.75 10.88 2.90
C GLU A 161 1.86 11.37 1.46
N GLY A 162 3.08 11.63 1.02
CA GLY A 162 3.34 12.00 -0.37
C GLY A 162 4.70 11.50 -0.80
N GLY A 163 4.83 11.26 -2.09
CA GLY A 163 6.09 10.79 -2.64
C GLY A 163 6.16 10.86 -4.15
N VAL A 164 7.38 10.63 -4.63
CA VAL A 164 7.71 10.59 -6.05
C VAL A 164 8.33 9.26 -6.43
N GLN A 165 8.11 8.84 -7.66
CA GLN A 165 8.72 7.64 -8.21
C GLN A 165 9.57 7.99 -9.43
N ARG A 166 10.76 7.37 -9.50
CA ARG A 166 11.74 7.53 -10.56
C ARG A 166 12.31 6.18 -10.94
N GLY A 167 12.66 5.99 -12.19
CA GLY A 167 13.24 4.72 -12.64
C GLY A 167 13.14 4.52 -14.14
N ASN A 168 13.02 3.25 -14.53
CA ASN A 168 12.94 2.86 -15.93
C ASN A 168 11.94 1.73 -16.13
N PHE A 169 11.15 1.83 -17.20
CA PHE A 169 10.25 0.79 -17.67
C PHE A 169 10.51 0.55 -19.17
N GLU A 170 11.21 -0.54 -19.51
CA GLU A 170 11.54 -0.90 -20.90
C GLU A 170 12.12 0.26 -21.72
N GLY A 171 12.98 1.09 -21.13
CA GLY A 171 13.58 2.25 -21.78
C GLY A 171 12.87 3.58 -21.49
N LEU A 172 11.61 3.56 -21.08
CA LEU A 172 10.87 4.76 -20.70
C LEU A 172 11.28 5.26 -19.32
N ALA A 173 11.41 6.58 -19.16
CA ALA A 173 11.70 7.18 -17.86
C ALA A 173 10.47 7.20 -16.96
N ILE A 174 10.55 6.62 -15.77
CA ILE A 174 9.45 6.69 -14.78
C ILE A 174 9.46 8.06 -14.10
N ARG A 175 8.33 8.78 -14.16
CA ARG A 175 8.09 10.07 -13.49
C ARG A 175 6.71 10.13 -12.89
N ALA A 176 6.51 9.41 -11.80
CA ALA A 176 5.22 9.32 -11.12
C ALA A 176 5.26 9.99 -9.74
N TRP A 177 4.08 10.26 -9.19
CA TRP A 177 3.90 10.83 -7.87
C TRP A 177 2.61 10.34 -7.22
N TYR A 178 2.50 10.51 -5.91
CA TYR A 178 1.27 10.30 -5.18
C TYR A 178 1.16 11.24 -3.97
N PHE A 179 -0.08 11.49 -3.60
CA PHE A 179 -0.48 12.14 -2.36
C PHE A 179 -1.62 11.35 -1.74
N ALA A 180 -1.58 11.17 -0.42
CA ALA A 180 -2.60 10.46 0.33
C ALA A 180 -2.83 11.13 1.68
N SER A 181 -4.08 11.30 2.05
CA SER A 181 -4.49 11.96 3.29
C SER A 181 -5.62 11.17 3.93
N ASP A 182 -5.46 10.78 5.17
CA ASP A 182 -6.52 10.23 6.01
C ASP A 182 -6.56 11.03 7.31
N THR A 183 -7.68 11.66 7.60
CA THR A 183 -7.86 12.52 8.77
C THR A 183 -9.18 12.20 9.45
N GLY A 184 -9.16 12.08 10.76
CA GLY A 184 -10.35 11.81 11.54
C GLY A 184 -10.43 12.63 12.81
N TYR A 185 -11.65 13.04 13.15
CA TYR A 185 -11.94 13.71 14.40
C TYR A 185 -12.96 12.95 15.22
N THR A 186 -12.60 12.60 16.46
CA THR A 186 -13.43 11.84 17.39
C THR A 186 -14.04 12.78 18.45
N PHE A 187 -15.35 12.82 18.52
CA PHE A 187 -16.11 13.58 19.53
C PHE A 187 -16.18 12.78 20.83
N ALA A 188 -15.10 12.81 21.62
CA ALA A 188 -14.94 11.99 22.82
C ALA A 188 -16.03 12.21 23.89
N GLY A 189 -16.59 13.43 24.00
CA GLY A 189 -17.65 13.79 24.94
C GLY A 189 -19.08 13.46 24.47
N ARG A 190 -19.26 12.81 23.31
CA ARG A 190 -20.57 12.41 22.78
C ARG A 190 -20.82 10.93 23.00
N ALA A 191 -22.10 10.56 23.20
CA ALA A 191 -22.51 9.15 23.28
C ALA A 191 -22.08 8.39 22.03
N GLY A 192 -21.55 7.18 22.21
CA GLY A 192 -21.03 6.38 21.11
C GLY A 192 -19.70 6.88 20.51
N ARG A 193 -19.12 7.97 21.02
CA ARG A 193 -17.85 8.56 20.59
C ARG A 193 -17.72 8.63 19.05
N PRO A 194 -18.64 9.34 18.36
CA PRO A 194 -18.62 9.36 16.90
C PRO A 194 -17.33 9.97 16.39
N ARG A 195 -16.77 9.37 15.31
CA ARG A 195 -15.62 9.86 14.56
C ARG A 195 -16.05 10.16 13.14
N LEU A 196 -15.82 11.38 12.71
CA LEU A 196 -15.87 11.77 11.31
C LEU A 196 -14.48 11.58 10.69
N GLY A 197 -14.43 10.92 9.55
CA GLY A 197 -13.21 10.69 8.80
C GLY A 197 -13.34 11.19 7.37
N LEU A 198 -12.22 11.64 6.82
CA LEU A 198 -12.08 11.98 5.41
C LEU A 198 -10.75 11.45 4.90
N ARG A 199 -10.79 10.57 3.89
CA ARG A 199 -9.63 10.17 3.11
C ARG A 199 -9.69 10.82 1.73
N VAL A 200 -8.55 11.32 1.27
CA VAL A 200 -8.37 11.87 -0.08
C VAL A 200 -7.05 11.36 -0.61
N ASP A 201 -7.09 10.63 -1.71
CA ASP A 201 -5.90 10.11 -2.37
C ASP A 201 -5.84 10.60 -3.82
N ALA A 202 -4.63 10.86 -4.30
CA ALA A 202 -4.36 11.27 -5.67
C ALA A 202 -3.07 10.61 -6.15
N THR A 203 -3.11 9.95 -7.29
CA THR A 203 -1.96 9.25 -7.86
C THR A 203 -1.84 9.53 -9.35
N SER A 204 -0.63 9.80 -9.81
CA SER A 204 -0.38 10.12 -11.22
C SER A 204 -0.77 8.96 -12.15
N GLY A 205 -1.26 9.33 -13.33
CA GLY A 205 -1.46 8.50 -14.50
C GLY A 205 -0.69 9.04 -15.69
N ASP A 206 -0.49 8.23 -16.69
CA ASP A 206 0.14 8.62 -17.93
C ASP A 206 -0.78 9.53 -18.74
N ARG A 207 -0.22 10.57 -19.36
CA ARG A 207 -0.99 11.57 -20.13
C ARG A 207 -0.71 11.49 -21.60
N ASP A 208 0.47 11.00 -21.96
CA ASP A 208 0.90 10.88 -23.36
C ASP A 208 1.81 9.64 -23.50
N PRO A 209 1.27 8.51 -23.98
CA PRO A 209 2.04 7.26 -24.12
C PRO A 209 3.20 7.36 -25.13
N ASN A 210 3.37 8.48 -25.82
CA ASN A 210 4.40 8.67 -26.87
C ASN A 210 5.52 9.63 -26.46
N ASP A 211 5.52 10.18 -25.24
CA ASP A 211 6.50 11.19 -24.80
C ASP A 211 7.81 10.58 -24.25
N GLY A 212 7.94 9.25 -24.23
CA GLY A 212 9.11 8.54 -23.71
C GLY A 212 9.13 8.41 -22.19
N GLU A 213 8.05 8.74 -21.50
CA GLU A 213 7.89 8.64 -20.05
C GLU A 213 6.77 7.65 -19.66
N LEU A 214 6.85 7.10 -18.48
CA LEU A 214 5.76 6.41 -17.81
C LEU A 214 5.39 7.19 -16.54
N ASN A 215 4.26 7.85 -16.58
CA ASN A 215 3.81 8.70 -15.48
C ASN A 215 2.85 7.95 -14.51
N THR A 216 2.49 6.72 -14.81
CA THR A 216 1.61 5.91 -13.97
C THR A 216 2.26 5.55 -12.65
N PHE A 217 1.62 5.94 -11.53
CA PHE A 217 2.01 5.54 -10.20
C PHE A 217 1.85 4.02 -10.00
N ASN A 218 2.77 3.40 -9.27
CA ASN A 218 2.67 2.00 -8.88
C ASN A 218 2.76 1.88 -7.35
N ALA A 219 1.76 1.28 -6.76
CA ALA A 219 1.65 1.11 -5.31
C ALA A 219 2.50 -0.05 -4.74
N LEU A 220 3.46 -0.58 -5.51
CA LEU A 220 4.39 -1.64 -5.14
C LEU A 220 3.67 -2.93 -4.69
N PHE A 221 3.32 -3.04 -3.41
CA PHE A 221 2.66 -4.18 -2.75
C PHE A 221 1.50 -3.71 -1.87
N ALA A 222 0.68 -2.78 -2.36
CA ALA A 222 -0.43 -2.21 -1.59
C ALA A 222 -1.46 -3.25 -1.13
N SER A 223 -2.18 -2.90 -0.07
CA SER A 223 -3.36 -3.64 0.37
C SER A 223 -4.45 -3.58 -0.69
N THR A 224 -5.10 -4.71 -0.94
CA THR A 224 -6.24 -4.78 -1.85
C THR A 224 -7.46 -4.04 -1.32
N ALA A 225 -7.60 -3.92 0.00
CA ALA A 225 -8.69 -3.21 0.65
C ALA A 225 -8.42 -1.71 0.87
N TYR A 226 -7.21 -1.21 0.54
CA TYR A 226 -6.86 0.19 0.79
C TYR A 226 -7.79 1.16 0.05
N SER A 227 -8.02 0.94 -1.24
CA SER A 227 -8.92 1.75 -2.05
C SER A 227 -10.40 1.36 -1.90
N GLY A 228 -10.76 0.53 -0.92
CA GLY A 228 -12.13 0.12 -0.62
C GLY A 228 -12.27 -1.38 -0.43
N LEU A 229 -13.18 -1.79 0.46
CA LEU A 229 -13.36 -3.20 0.84
C LEU A 229 -13.75 -4.14 -0.32
N ALA A 230 -14.29 -3.59 -1.41
CA ALA A 230 -14.58 -4.38 -2.61
C ALA A 230 -13.31 -4.83 -3.37
N GLY A 231 -12.14 -4.22 -3.10
CA GLY A 231 -10.86 -4.60 -3.70
C GLY A 231 -10.79 -4.51 -5.24
N GLN A 232 -11.72 -3.76 -5.86
CA GLN A 232 -11.85 -3.74 -7.34
C GLN A 232 -10.84 -2.81 -8.01
N LEU A 233 -10.51 -1.70 -7.35
CA LEU A 233 -9.65 -0.66 -7.88
C LEU A 233 -8.36 -0.58 -7.07
N GLY A 234 -7.26 -0.29 -7.76
CA GLY A 234 -5.97 0.03 -7.18
C GLY A 234 -5.68 1.53 -7.23
N PRO A 235 -4.67 1.97 -6.48
CA PRO A 235 -4.32 3.37 -6.41
C PRO A 235 -3.40 3.82 -7.57
N ALA A 236 -3.48 3.22 -8.75
CA ALA A 236 -2.74 3.65 -9.94
C ALA A 236 -3.65 4.46 -10.86
N ASN A 237 -3.19 5.61 -11.35
CA ASN A 237 -3.99 6.52 -12.17
C ASN A 237 -5.36 6.84 -11.52
N ALA A 238 -5.39 7.09 -10.22
CA ALA A 238 -6.63 7.17 -9.46
C ALA A 238 -6.65 8.37 -8.52
N ASN A 239 -7.81 8.98 -8.40
CA ASN A 239 -8.17 9.90 -7.33
C ASN A 239 -9.35 9.34 -6.59
N ASP A 240 -9.37 9.42 -5.28
CA ASP A 240 -10.55 9.10 -4.50
C ASP A 240 -10.80 10.09 -3.36
N VAL A 241 -12.08 10.20 -3.01
CA VAL A 241 -12.55 10.96 -1.85
C VAL A 241 -13.48 10.05 -1.07
N ALA A 242 -13.15 9.81 0.19
CA ALA A 242 -13.82 8.83 1.01
C ALA A 242 -14.22 9.39 2.40
N PRO A 243 -15.37 10.06 2.53
CA PRO A 243 -15.92 10.40 3.84
C PRO A 243 -16.39 9.16 4.59
N SER A 244 -16.25 9.18 5.91
CA SER A 244 -16.71 8.11 6.78
C SER A 244 -17.24 8.63 8.12
N LEU A 245 -18.16 7.86 8.71
CA LEU A 245 -18.67 8.05 10.06
C LEU A 245 -18.54 6.73 10.80
N SER A 246 -17.86 6.70 11.93
CA SER A 246 -17.87 5.54 12.81
C SER A 246 -18.32 5.92 14.22
N PHE A 247 -19.03 5.03 14.89
CA PHE A 247 -19.51 5.20 16.27
C PHE A 247 -19.71 3.85 16.95
N SER A 248 -19.71 3.86 18.28
CA SER A 248 -19.93 2.65 19.10
C SER A 248 -21.23 2.80 19.88
N PRO A 249 -22.37 2.29 19.38
CA PRO A 249 -23.64 2.35 20.09
C PRO A 249 -23.63 1.55 21.40
N ARG A 250 -22.73 0.56 21.49
CA ARG A 250 -22.43 -0.25 22.68
C ARG A 250 -20.92 -0.47 22.79
N PRO A 251 -20.38 -0.77 23.99
CA PRO A 251 -18.91 -0.97 24.17
C PRO A 251 -18.29 -2.05 23.29
N ASN A 252 -19.06 -3.06 22.92
CA ASN A 252 -18.65 -4.21 22.11
C ASN A 252 -19.16 -4.17 20.66
N LEU A 253 -19.66 -3.02 20.19
CA LEU A 253 -20.17 -2.87 18.84
C LEU A 253 -19.68 -1.56 18.24
N ARG A 254 -18.96 -1.64 17.15
CA ARG A 254 -18.55 -0.50 16.33
C ARG A 254 -19.25 -0.56 14.98
N VAL A 255 -19.88 0.54 14.61
CA VAL A 255 -20.50 0.74 13.30
C VAL A 255 -19.64 1.72 12.52
N THR A 256 -19.33 1.40 11.27
CA THR A 256 -18.66 2.31 10.34
C THR A 256 -19.45 2.38 9.04
N LEU A 257 -19.79 3.60 8.64
CA LEU A 257 -20.45 3.91 7.38
C LEU A 257 -19.48 4.74 6.55
N GLY A 258 -19.37 4.44 5.26
CA GLY A 258 -18.48 5.15 4.35
C GLY A 258 -19.01 5.21 2.94
N ALA A 259 -18.57 6.22 2.22
CA ALA A 259 -18.77 6.34 0.78
C ALA A 259 -17.42 6.66 0.13
N ILE A 260 -17.18 6.18 -1.08
CA ILE A 260 -15.97 6.47 -1.84
C ILE A 260 -16.38 6.81 -3.26
N GLY A 261 -15.95 7.96 -3.76
CA GLY A 261 -16.00 8.28 -5.18
C GLY A 261 -14.62 8.09 -5.82
N PHE A 262 -14.56 7.52 -7.02
CA PHE A 262 -13.34 7.21 -7.75
C PHE A 262 -13.30 7.89 -9.11
N TRP A 263 -12.16 8.47 -9.44
CA TRP A 263 -11.89 9.09 -10.74
C TRP A 263 -10.51 8.71 -11.25
N ARG A 264 -10.33 8.63 -12.56
CA ARG A 264 -9.01 8.56 -13.19
C ARG A 264 -8.31 9.92 -13.10
N MET A 265 -7.00 9.92 -12.80
CA MET A 265 -6.16 11.11 -12.90
C MET A 265 -5.98 11.52 -14.35
N SER A 266 -5.65 10.57 -15.23
CA SER A 266 -5.58 10.73 -16.67
C SER A 266 -6.63 9.86 -17.37
N PRO A 267 -7.44 10.38 -18.30
CA PRO A 267 -8.30 9.56 -19.15
C PRO A 267 -7.51 8.78 -20.21
N ASP A 268 -6.26 9.18 -20.49
CA ASP A 268 -5.40 8.56 -21.50
C ASP A 268 -4.65 7.33 -20.96
N ASP A 269 -4.71 7.07 -19.67
CA ASP A 269 -4.15 5.91 -18.99
C ASP A 269 -5.25 4.96 -18.50
N GLY A 270 -4.88 3.70 -18.29
CA GLY A 270 -5.79 2.62 -17.92
C GLY A 270 -6.37 2.70 -16.51
N ILE A 271 -7.30 1.79 -16.24
CA ILE A 271 -7.83 1.51 -14.90
C ILE A 271 -7.16 0.23 -14.39
N TYR A 272 -6.64 0.27 -13.16
CA TYR A 272 -5.87 -0.83 -12.58
C TYR A 272 -6.60 -1.45 -11.38
N SER A 273 -6.39 -2.76 -11.20
CA SER A 273 -6.86 -3.47 -10.00
C SER A 273 -6.02 -3.14 -8.78
N ALA A 274 -6.49 -3.54 -7.61
CA ALA A 274 -5.74 -3.42 -6.35
C ALA A 274 -4.39 -4.16 -6.37
N THR A 275 -4.24 -5.22 -7.17
CA THR A 275 -2.98 -5.96 -7.36
C THR A 275 -2.08 -5.37 -8.47
N GLY A 276 -2.52 -4.28 -9.12
CA GLY A 276 -1.78 -3.59 -10.17
C GLY A 276 -1.95 -4.17 -11.58
N SER A 277 -2.93 -5.06 -11.79
CA SER A 277 -3.25 -5.58 -13.13
C SER A 277 -4.10 -4.57 -13.90
N LEU A 278 -3.82 -4.37 -15.19
CA LEU A 278 -4.64 -3.56 -16.07
C LEU A 278 -6.03 -4.20 -16.22
N ARG A 279 -7.08 -3.46 -15.89
CA ARG A 279 -8.49 -3.88 -15.99
C ARG A 279 -9.18 -3.35 -17.22
N ARG A 280 -8.79 -2.14 -17.62
CA ARG A 280 -9.34 -1.44 -18.76
C ARG A 280 -8.29 -0.50 -19.33
N ASP A 281 -8.11 -0.47 -20.64
CA ASP A 281 -7.24 0.47 -21.30
C ASP A 281 -7.80 1.91 -21.28
N GLY A 282 -6.93 2.90 -21.40
CA GLY A 282 -7.29 4.32 -21.37
C GLY A 282 -8.18 4.69 -22.53
N GLN A 283 -7.92 4.15 -23.72
CA GLN A 283 -8.62 4.51 -24.95
C GLN A 283 -10.07 3.99 -24.99
N SER A 284 -10.44 3.03 -24.14
CA SER A 284 -11.79 2.47 -24.10
C SER A 284 -12.86 3.47 -23.60
N SER A 285 -12.46 4.59 -22.98
CA SER A 285 -13.40 5.61 -22.50
C SER A 285 -12.67 6.91 -22.14
N SER A 286 -13.20 8.06 -22.51
CA SER A 286 -12.73 9.38 -22.06
C SER A 286 -13.28 9.81 -20.68
N ALA A 287 -14.19 9.04 -20.09
CA ALA A 287 -14.78 9.36 -18.79
C ALA A 287 -13.73 9.30 -17.67
N ARG A 288 -13.65 10.33 -16.85
CA ARG A 288 -12.81 10.34 -15.64
C ARG A 288 -13.46 9.59 -14.49
N HIS A 289 -14.76 9.75 -14.26
CA HIS A 289 -15.48 9.08 -13.18
C HIS A 289 -15.53 7.58 -13.43
N ILE A 290 -15.03 6.79 -12.45
CA ILE A 290 -14.99 5.34 -12.52
C ILE A 290 -16.24 4.74 -11.85
N GLY A 291 -16.60 5.26 -10.67
CA GLY A 291 -17.75 4.75 -9.91
C GLY A 291 -17.72 5.20 -8.46
N ASN A 292 -18.72 4.72 -7.71
CA ASN A 292 -18.85 4.97 -6.30
C ASN A 292 -18.99 3.64 -5.53
N GLN A 293 -18.50 3.61 -4.30
CA GLN A 293 -18.67 2.50 -3.38
C GLN A 293 -19.29 3.02 -2.08
N PHE A 294 -20.26 2.28 -1.55
CA PHE A 294 -20.81 2.49 -0.21
C PHE A 294 -20.45 1.32 0.68
N THR A 295 -20.10 1.59 1.91
CA THR A 295 -19.67 0.58 2.88
C THR A 295 -20.42 0.75 4.18
N ALA A 296 -20.91 -0.36 4.72
CA ALA A 296 -21.39 -0.48 6.09
C ALA A 296 -20.66 -1.66 6.74
N GLN A 297 -19.99 -1.42 7.87
CA GLN A 297 -19.21 -2.41 8.59
C GLN A 297 -19.67 -2.46 10.05
N LEU A 298 -19.82 -3.66 10.57
CA LEU A 298 -20.15 -3.95 11.97
C LEU A 298 -19.00 -4.80 12.55
N VAL A 299 -18.41 -4.36 13.65
CA VAL A 299 -17.32 -5.04 14.35
C VAL A 299 -17.59 -5.09 15.84
#